data_1769ba63274f939310ab53326546190f
#
_entry.id   1769ba63274f939310ab53326546190f
#
_cell.length_a   1.000
_cell.length_b   1.000
_cell.length_c   1.000
_cell.angle_alpha   90.00
_cell.angle_beta   90.00
_cell.angle_gamma   90.00
#
_symmetry.space_group_name_H-M   'P 1'
#
loop_
_entity.id
_entity.type
_entity.pdbx_description
1 polymer ?
#
loop_
_entity_poly.entity_id
_entity_poly.type
_entity_poly.pdbx_seq_one_letter_code
_entity_poly.pdbx_strand_id
1 'polypeptide(L)'
;MSIKLENISYVYSPGTAYEHHALKNVSLEIPQGQFVGIIGHTGSGKSTLIQHLNGLMKATSGKLLYEGQNIYEDGYDMKKLRTQVGLVFQYPEYQLCEVDVLSDVCFGPQNQGLSKEECEKQAREALKLVGFPEKYYKQSPFELSGGQKRRVAIAGILAMHPKVLVLDEPTAGLDPKGRDEILDQVKLLHEKTGMTVILVSHSMEDVAKYVERLIVMNDGEKMLDGTPEEVFRHYKELEAVGLAAPQVTYVMHDLKEKGFDVSADATTVEEAADEIYNFLKKRQEVQS
;
A
#
# COMPACT_ATOMS: atom_id res chain seq x y z
N MET A 1 12.95 0.41 13.81
CA MET A 1 12.41 -0.88 13.29
C MET A 1 12.37 -0.78 11.79
N SER A 2 12.82 -1.78 11.05
CA SER A 2 12.77 -1.77 9.58
C SER A 2 12.45 -3.16 9.08
N ILE A 3 11.87 -3.23 7.89
CA ILE A 3 11.83 -4.45 7.09
C ILE A 3 12.95 -4.32 6.07
N LYS A 4 13.86 -5.29 6.00
CA LYS A 4 14.96 -5.30 5.06
C LYS A 4 15.00 -6.61 4.28
N LEU A 5 15.01 -6.49 2.97
CA LEU A 5 15.19 -7.60 2.04
C LEU A 5 16.62 -7.56 1.51
N GLU A 6 17.32 -8.69 1.56
CA GLU A 6 18.67 -8.85 1.05
C GLU A 6 18.69 -9.97 0.00
N ASN A 7 18.78 -9.59 -1.28
CA ASN A 7 18.86 -10.47 -2.44
C ASN A 7 17.75 -11.53 -2.46
N ILE A 8 16.52 -11.14 -2.14
CA ILE A 8 15.36 -12.04 -2.16
C ILE A 8 15.07 -12.48 -3.58
N SER A 9 15.06 -13.80 -3.79
CA SER A 9 14.57 -14.42 -5.02
C SER A 9 13.48 -15.43 -4.70
N TYR A 10 12.50 -15.54 -5.57
CA TYR A 10 11.43 -16.53 -5.42
C TYR A 10 11.02 -17.12 -6.77
N VAL A 11 10.95 -18.44 -6.79
CA VAL A 11 10.60 -19.22 -7.98
C VAL A 11 9.36 -20.06 -7.68
N TYR A 12 8.30 -19.87 -8.46
CA TYR A 12 7.14 -20.75 -8.45
C TYR A 12 7.43 -22.04 -9.20
N SER A 13 6.97 -23.18 -8.68
CA SER A 13 7.06 -24.50 -9.30
C SER A 13 8.45 -24.86 -9.86
N PRO A 14 9.53 -24.75 -9.03
CA PRO A 14 10.89 -24.96 -9.50
C PRO A 14 11.09 -26.36 -10.07
N GLY A 15 11.86 -26.48 -11.17
CA GLY A 15 12.15 -27.72 -11.84
C GLY A 15 10.98 -28.33 -12.66
N THR A 16 9.91 -27.58 -12.86
CA THR A 16 8.77 -28.01 -13.69
C THR A 16 8.63 -27.17 -14.97
N ALA A 17 7.77 -27.61 -15.90
CA ALA A 17 7.45 -26.83 -17.11
C ALA A 17 6.74 -25.48 -16.79
N TYR A 18 6.29 -25.29 -15.58
CA TYR A 18 5.60 -24.07 -15.09
C TYR A 18 6.51 -23.22 -14.18
N GLU A 19 7.81 -23.45 -14.25
CA GLU A 19 8.77 -22.63 -13.48
C GLU A 19 8.68 -21.17 -13.85
N HIS A 20 8.51 -20.32 -12.83
CA HIS A 20 8.40 -18.88 -13.02
C HIS A 20 9.17 -18.14 -11.91
N HIS A 21 10.13 -17.32 -12.34
CA HIS A 21 10.94 -16.46 -11.45
C HIS A 21 10.17 -15.19 -11.14
N ALA A 22 9.46 -15.17 -10.02
CA ALA A 22 8.61 -14.05 -9.62
C ALA A 22 9.36 -12.93 -8.91
N LEU A 23 10.45 -13.24 -8.22
CA LEU A 23 11.39 -12.25 -7.64
C LEU A 23 12.82 -12.65 -7.98
N LYS A 24 13.64 -11.65 -8.34
CA LYS A 24 15.03 -11.82 -8.79
C LYS A 24 15.94 -10.84 -8.05
N ASN A 25 16.63 -11.33 -7.02
CA ASN A 25 17.61 -10.56 -6.23
C ASN A 25 17.10 -9.21 -5.70
N VAL A 26 15.86 -9.14 -5.26
CA VAL A 26 15.26 -7.91 -4.75
C VAL A 26 15.90 -7.55 -3.41
N SER A 27 16.50 -6.36 -3.37
CA SER A 27 17.06 -5.77 -2.15
C SER A 27 16.43 -4.41 -1.91
N LEU A 28 15.82 -4.23 -0.75
CA LEU A 28 15.24 -2.96 -0.32
C LEU A 28 15.12 -2.91 1.20
N GLU A 29 15.08 -1.72 1.74
CA GLU A 29 14.84 -1.48 3.16
C GLU A 29 13.67 -0.51 3.29
N ILE A 30 12.71 -0.85 4.14
CA ILE A 30 11.55 -0.01 4.47
C ILE A 30 11.69 0.41 5.94
N PRO A 31 12.06 1.68 6.19
CA PRO A 31 12.13 2.23 7.54
C PRO A 31 10.77 2.23 8.24
N GLN A 32 10.80 2.24 9.57
CA GLN A 32 9.57 2.42 10.35
C GLN A 32 8.97 3.81 10.12
N GLY A 33 7.65 3.86 10.08
CA GLY A 33 6.92 5.13 10.00
C GLY A 33 6.93 5.76 8.61
N GLN A 34 7.24 5.01 7.56
CA GLN A 34 7.22 5.48 6.18
C GLN A 34 5.94 5.01 5.48
N PHE A 35 5.36 5.87 4.64
CA PHE A 35 4.29 5.50 3.73
C PHE A 35 4.89 5.21 2.34
N VAL A 36 4.97 3.93 1.98
CA VAL A 36 5.62 3.45 0.76
C VAL A 36 4.59 2.94 -0.25
N GLY A 37 4.69 3.38 -1.49
CA GLY A 37 3.96 2.84 -2.62
C GLY A 37 4.78 1.77 -3.35
N ILE A 38 4.11 0.73 -3.85
CA ILE A 38 4.71 -0.25 -4.76
C ILE A 38 3.84 -0.33 -6.01
N ILE A 39 4.41 0.00 -7.16
CA ILE A 39 3.76 -0.08 -8.46
C ILE A 39 4.49 -1.04 -9.39
N GLY A 40 3.84 -1.41 -10.48
CA GLY A 40 4.38 -2.29 -11.51
C GLY A 40 3.24 -2.92 -12.31
N HIS A 41 3.51 -3.43 -13.50
CA HIS A 41 2.51 -4.13 -14.29
C HIS A 41 2.05 -5.46 -13.64
N THR A 42 0.97 -6.05 -14.13
CA THR A 42 0.51 -7.37 -13.68
C THR A 42 1.61 -8.41 -13.94
N GLY A 43 1.95 -9.20 -12.93
CA GLY A 43 3.04 -10.19 -13.03
C GLY A 43 4.44 -9.64 -12.71
N SER A 44 4.61 -8.36 -12.37
CA SER A 44 5.92 -7.78 -12.01
C SER A 44 6.49 -8.24 -10.66
N GLY A 45 5.75 -9.06 -9.89
CA GLY A 45 6.20 -9.61 -8.61
C GLY A 45 5.68 -8.90 -7.35
N LYS A 46 4.86 -7.84 -7.46
CA LYS A 46 4.35 -7.06 -6.31
C LYS A 46 3.67 -7.92 -5.24
N SER A 47 2.63 -8.68 -5.62
CA SER A 47 1.88 -9.51 -4.67
C SER A 47 2.75 -10.61 -4.06
N THR A 48 3.70 -11.15 -4.83
CA THR A 48 4.70 -12.09 -4.31
C THR A 48 5.60 -11.39 -3.28
N LEU A 49 6.07 -10.18 -3.58
CA LEU A 49 6.92 -9.41 -2.68
C LEU A 49 6.23 -9.14 -1.34
N ILE A 50 5.00 -8.62 -1.36
CA ILE A 50 4.29 -8.28 -0.11
C ILE A 50 3.93 -9.51 0.73
N GLN A 51 3.70 -10.67 0.11
CA GLN A 51 3.45 -11.93 0.83
C GLN A 51 4.70 -12.47 1.55
N HIS A 52 5.91 -12.09 1.10
CA HIS A 52 7.12 -12.37 1.86
C HIS A 52 7.21 -11.49 3.12
N LEU A 53 6.75 -10.22 3.07
CA LEU A 53 6.88 -9.28 4.19
C LEU A 53 6.22 -9.75 5.48
N ASN A 54 5.11 -10.49 5.38
CA ASN A 54 4.43 -11.07 6.55
C ASN A 54 4.68 -12.59 6.72
N GLY A 55 5.64 -13.14 5.98
CA GLY A 55 6.03 -14.54 6.09
C GLY A 55 4.99 -15.55 5.60
N LEU A 56 4.06 -15.16 4.72
CA LEU A 56 3.17 -16.10 4.02
C LEU A 56 3.95 -16.94 3.02
N MET A 57 4.99 -16.36 2.42
CA MET A 57 5.89 -17.03 1.50
C MET A 57 7.30 -17.06 2.07
N LYS A 58 8.03 -18.15 1.80
CA LYS A 58 9.45 -18.28 2.13
C LYS A 58 10.26 -18.12 0.85
N ALA A 59 11.23 -17.22 0.85
CA ALA A 59 12.10 -16.99 -0.31
C ALA A 59 12.87 -18.26 -0.71
N THR A 60 13.09 -18.42 -2.01
CA THR A 60 13.97 -19.49 -2.54
C THR A 60 15.42 -19.22 -2.17
N SER A 61 15.82 -17.94 -2.16
CA SER A 61 17.14 -17.49 -1.68
C SER A 61 17.07 -16.06 -1.15
N GLY A 62 18.10 -15.65 -0.42
CA GLY A 62 18.18 -14.34 0.21
C GLY A 62 17.69 -14.35 1.66
N LYS A 63 17.63 -13.17 2.28
CA LYS A 63 17.20 -12.99 3.67
C LYS A 63 16.17 -11.89 3.77
N LEU A 64 15.15 -12.10 4.59
CA LEU A 64 14.23 -11.08 5.02
C LEU A 64 14.43 -10.82 6.50
N LEU A 65 14.81 -9.60 6.82
CA LEU A 65 15.04 -9.17 8.19
C LEU A 65 13.87 -8.33 8.66
N TYR A 66 13.25 -8.69 9.77
CA TYR A 66 12.30 -7.88 10.52
C TYR A 66 12.93 -7.52 11.87
N GLU A 67 13.05 -6.21 12.14
CA GLU A 67 13.76 -5.71 13.33
C GLU A 67 15.20 -6.29 13.48
N GLY A 68 15.88 -6.51 12.36
CA GLY A 68 17.23 -7.05 12.32
C GLY A 68 17.35 -8.57 12.47
N GLN A 69 16.24 -9.28 12.68
CA GLN A 69 16.22 -10.75 12.77
C GLN A 69 15.74 -11.36 11.44
N ASN A 70 16.44 -12.37 10.96
CA ASN A 70 16.03 -13.07 9.75
C ASN A 70 14.82 -13.97 10.05
N ILE A 71 13.70 -13.71 9.38
CA ILE A 71 12.44 -14.43 9.60
C ILE A 71 12.49 -15.90 9.15
N TYR A 72 13.51 -16.29 8.39
CA TYR A 72 13.67 -17.66 7.87
C TYR A 72 14.56 -18.54 8.75
N GLU A 73 15.10 -18.00 9.86
CA GLU A 73 15.88 -18.78 10.84
C GLU A 73 14.99 -19.72 11.65
N ASP A 74 15.56 -20.87 12.02
CA ASP A 74 14.84 -21.84 12.82
C ASP A 74 14.45 -21.26 14.19
N GLY A 75 13.21 -21.49 14.60
CA GLY A 75 12.66 -20.96 15.85
C GLY A 75 12.15 -19.52 15.81
N TYR A 76 12.18 -18.86 14.65
CA TYR A 76 11.58 -17.52 14.52
C TYR A 76 10.06 -17.57 14.73
N ASP A 77 9.53 -16.63 15.52
CA ASP A 77 8.10 -16.57 15.84
C ASP A 77 7.29 -15.93 14.70
N MET A 78 6.87 -16.76 13.75
CA MET A 78 6.05 -16.33 12.61
C MET A 78 4.66 -15.84 13.03
N LYS A 79 4.11 -16.30 14.17
CA LYS A 79 2.82 -15.81 14.69
C LYS A 79 2.97 -14.36 15.13
N LYS A 80 4.04 -14.05 15.84
CA LYS A 80 4.39 -12.69 16.24
C LYS A 80 4.61 -11.79 15.03
N LEU A 81 5.32 -12.26 13.99
CA LEU A 81 5.51 -11.49 12.75
C LEU A 81 4.16 -11.09 12.13
N ARG A 82 3.26 -12.05 11.94
CA ARG A 82 1.94 -11.83 11.33
C ARG A 82 1.04 -10.90 12.13
N THR A 83 1.26 -10.82 13.43
CA THR A 83 0.61 -9.83 14.31
C THR A 83 1.16 -8.43 14.06
N GLN A 84 2.48 -8.31 13.84
CA GLN A 84 3.16 -7.02 13.66
C GLN A 84 3.07 -6.49 12.22
N VAL A 85 2.98 -7.38 11.24
CA VAL A 85 2.88 -7.05 9.81
C VAL A 85 1.52 -7.53 9.31
N GLY A 86 0.52 -6.66 9.38
CA GLY A 86 -0.83 -6.92 8.90
C GLY A 86 -0.88 -6.81 7.37
N LEU A 87 -1.50 -7.78 6.71
CA LEU A 87 -1.68 -7.80 5.26
C LEU A 87 -3.16 -7.84 4.91
N VAL A 88 -3.61 -6.83 4.17
CA VAL A 88 -4.94 -6.76 3.57
C VAL A 88 -4.80 -7.14 2.10
N PHE A 89 -5.39 -8.25 1.70
CA PHE A 89 -5.36 -8.74 0.31
C PHE A 89 -6.30 -7.94 -0.60
N GLN A 90 -6.10 -8.08 -1.90
CA GLN A 90 -7.05 -7.61 -2.91
C GLN A 90 -8.44 -8.24 -2.66
N TYR A 91 -9.51 -7.44 -2.73
CA TYR A 91 -10.88 -7.85 -2.40
C TYR A 91 -11.01 -8.45 -0.98
N PRO A 92 -10.60 -7.72 0.07
CA PRO A 92 -10.55 -8.27 1.43
C PRO A 92 -11.94 -8.59 1.98
N GLU A 93 -13.01 -8.08 1.35
CA GLU A 93 -14.40 -8.38 1.65
C GLU A 93 -14.78 -9.86 1.50
N TYR A 94 -14.03 -10.64 0.74
CA TYR A 94 -14.25 -12.09 0.64
C TYR A 94 -13.71 -12.87 1.84
N GLN A 95 -12.98 -12.22 2.75
CA GLN A 95 -12.44 -12.85 3.96
C GLN A 95 -13.41 -12.79 5.14
N LEU A 96 -14.51 -12.01 5.03
CA LEU A 96 -15.52 -11.88 6.07
C LEU A 96 -16.36 -13.14 6.17
N CYS A 97 -16.42 -13.75 7.36
CA CYS A 97 -17.06 -15.06 7.54
C CYS A 97 -17.90 -15.17 8.82
N GLU A 98 -17.85 -14.22 9.75
CA GLU A 98 -18.53 -14.28 11.02
C GLU A 98 -20.02 -13.84 10.92
N VAL A 99 -20.76 -14.12 11.97
CA VAL A 99 -22.22 -13.84 12.01
C VAL A 99 -22.55 -12.36 12.06
N ASP A 100 -21.70 -11.55 12.68
CA ASP A 100 -21.83 -10.09 12.73
C ASP A 100 -20.47 -9.39 12.57
N VAL A 101 -20.52 -8.11 12.18
CA VAL A 101 -19.34 -7.27 11.94
C VAL A 101 -18.38 -7.23 13.15
N LEU A 102 -18.92 -7.06 14.36
CA LEU A 102 -18.07 -6.96 15.56
C LEU A 102 -17.33 -8.27 15.80
N SER A 103 -18.00 -9.40 15.63
CA SER A 103 -17.42 -10.73 15.78
C SER A 103 -16.31 -10.97 14.74
N ASP A 104 -16.52 -10.53 13.50
CA ASP A 104 -15.53 -10.66 12.42
C ASP A 104 -14.25 -9.87 12.75
N VAL A 105 -14.39 -8.62 13.20
CA VAL A 105 -13.23 -7.80 13.60
C VAL A 105 -12.56 -8.33 14.87
N CYS A 106 -13.27 -9.02 15.76
CA CYS A 106 -12.68 -9.68 16.93
C CYS A 106 -11.83 -10.90 16.59
N PHE A 107 -11.96 -11.49 15.41
CA PHE A 107 -11.28 -12.74 15.03
C PHE A 107 -9.74 -12.64 15.15
N GLY A 108 -9.15 -11.54 14.67
CA GLY A 108 -7.71 -11.29 14.78
C GLY A 108 -7.23 -11.25 16.24
N PRO A 109 -7.77 -10.36 17.09
CA PRO A 109 -7.47 -10.29 18.52
C PRO A 109 -7.68 -11.60 19.28
N GLN A 110 -8.73 -12.38 18.96
CA GLN A 110 -8.96 -13.70 19.55
C GLN A 110 -7.80 -14.67 19.24
N ASN A 111 -7.30 -14.67 18.01
CA ASN A 111 -6.16 -15.50 17.61
C ASN A 111 -4.85 -15.07 18.29
N GLN A 112 -4.76 -13.83 18.80
CA GLN A 112 -3.67 -13.38 19.66
C GLN A 112 -3.80 -13.91 21.10
N GLY A 113 -4.94 -14.46 21.48
CA GLY A 113 -5.22 -14.99 22.81
C GLY A 113 -5.74 -13.95 23.81
N LEU A 114 -6.27 -12.83 23.31
CA LEU A 114 -6.87 -11.81 24.17
C LEU A 114 -8.22 -12.25 24.76
N SER A 115 -8.59 -11.69 25.89
CA SER A 115 -9.92 -11.89 26.49
C SER A 115 -11.03 -11.35 25.59
N LYS A 116 -12.24 -11.86 25.75
CA LYS A 116 -13.39 -11.39 24.96
C LYS A 116 -13.61 -9.88 25.09
N GLU A 117 -13.45 -9.33 26.28
CA GLU A 117 -13.62 -7.91 26.58
C GLU A 117 -12.56 -7.06 25.85
N GLU A 118 -11.30 -7.51 25.87
CA GLU A 118 -10.20 -6.85 25.13
C GLU A 118 -10.41 -6.92 23.62
N CYS A 119 -10.85 -8.09 23.09
CA CYS A 119 -11.17 -8.25 21.67
C CYS A 119 -12.27 -7.27 21.23
N GLU A 120 -13.38 -7.20 21.98
CA GLU A 120 -14.46 -6.26 21.67
C GLU A 120 -14.02 -4.80 21.76
N LYS A 121 -13.18 -4.45 22.73
CA LYS A 121 -12.62 -3.11 22.86
C LYS A 121 -11.78 -2.75 21.62
N GLN A 122 -10.80 -3.59 21.27
CA GLN A 122 -9.93 -3.36 20.11
C GLN A 122 -10.73 -3.35 18.80
N ALA A 123 -11.71 -4.23 18.64
CA ALA A 123 -12.56 -4.25 17.47
C ALA A 123 -13.37 -2.96 17.30
N ARG A 124 -13.97 -2.43 18.38
CA ARG A 124 -14.69 -1.15 18.35
C ARG A 124 -13.79 0.03 18.04
N GLU A 125 -12.58 0.06 18.59
CA GLU A 125 -11.59 1.08 18.29
C GLU A 125 -11.19 1.03 16.80
N ALA A 126 -10.91 -0.16 16.26
CA ALA A 126 -10.56 -0.35 14.87
C ALA A 126 -11.70 0.04 13.89
N LEU A 127 -12.95 -0.37 14.20
CA LEU A 127 -14.11 0.03 13.41
C LEU A 127 -14.32 1.54 13.40
N LYS A 128 -14.10 2.21 14.52
CA LYS A 128 -14.15 3.67 14.61
C LYS A 128 -13.04 4.34 13.80
N LEU A 129 -11.83 3.76 13.80
CA LEU A 129 -10.69 4.28 13.02
C LEU A 129 -10.97 4.27 11.51
N VAL A 130 -11.67 3.26 10.99
CA VAL A 130 -12.07 3.19 9.57
C VAL A 130 -13.39 3.90 9.28
N GLY A 131 -13.93 4.67 10.23
CA GLY A 131 -15.18 5.43 10.08
C GLY A 131 -16.41 4.55 9.89
N PHE A 132 -16.44 3.34 10.46
CA PHE A 132 -17.57 2.42 10.32
C PHE A 132 -18.64 2.70 11.38
N PRO A 133 -19.93 2.92 11.01
CA PRO A 133 -20.96 3.34 11.96
C PRO A 133 -21.37 2.21 12.95
N GLU A 134 -21.47 2.56 14.24
CA GLU A 134 -21.76 1.60 15.31
C GLU A 134 -23.11 0.87 15.15
N LYS A 135 -24.10 1.51 14.53
CA LYS A 135 -25.43 0.93 14.26
C LYS A 135 -25.38 -0.36 13.44
N TYR A 136 -24.29 -0.62 12.71
CA TYR A 136 -24.09 -1.81 11.88
C TYR A 136 -23.25 -2.91 12.54
N TYR A 137 -22.73 -2.71 13.77
CA TYR A 137 -21.82 -3.67 14.42
C TYR A 137 -22.43 -5.07 14.63
N LYS A 138 -23.75 -5.13 14.77
CA LYS A 138 -24.51 -6.39 14.94
C LYS A 138 -25.16 -6.89 13.64
N GLN A 139 -24.94 -6.20 12.54
CA GLN A 139 -25.42 -6.62 11.23
C GLN A 139 -24.50 -7.67 10.63
N SER A 140 -25.07 -8.58 9.82
CA SER A 140 -24.29 -9.55 9.08
C SER A 140 -23.36 -8.85 8.07
N PRO A 141 -22.07 -9.22 7.98
CA PRO A 141 -21.17 -8.67 6.95
C PRO A 141 -21.70 -8.87 5.53
N PHE A 142 -22.50 -9.91 5.28
CA PHE A 142 -23.04 -10.21 3.94
C PHE A 142 -24.09 -9.20 3.45
N GLU A 143 -24.73 -8.46 4.36
CA GLU A 143 -25.73 -7.44 4.06
C GLU A 143 -25.11 -6.05 3.79
N LEU A 144 -23.80 -5.91 3.95
CA LEU A 144 -23.08 -4.65 3.76
C LEU A 144 -22.78 -4.37 2.28
N SER A 145 -22.66 -3.09 1.92
CA SER A 145 -22.10 -2.69 0.63
C SER A 145 -20.62 -3.08 0.50
N GLY A 146 -20.10 -3.20 -0.72
CA GLY A 146 -18.70 -3.55 -0.96
C GLY A 146 -17.71 -2.65 -0.21
N GLY A 147 -17.91 -1.32 -0.24
CA GLY A 147 -17.08 -0.38 0.50
C GLY A 147 -17.18 -0.54 2.03
N GLN A 148 -18.37 -0.88 2.54
CA GLN A 148 -18.54 -1.16 3.96
C GLN A 148 -17.83 -2.47 4.37
N LYS A 149 -17.98 -3.54 3.58
CA LYS A 149 -17.26 -4.81 3.80
C LYS A 149 -15.75 -4.60 3.85
N ARG A 150 -15.22 -3.80 2.92
CA ARG A 150 -13.80 -3.49 2.85
C ARG A 150 -13.30 -2.75 4.08
N ARG A 151 -14.05 -1.78 4.60
CA ARG A 151 -13.71 -1.11 5.87
C ARG A 151 -13.70 -2.09 7.03
N VAL A 152 -14.65 -3.02 7.10
CA VAL A 152 -14.67 -4.06 8.13
C VAL A 152 -13.44 -4.97 8.05
N ALA A 153 -13.07 -5.41 6.85
CA ALA A 153 -11.89 -6.25 6.64
C ALA A 153 -10.58 -5.53 7.03
N ILE A 154 -10.43 -4.25 6.67
CA ILE A 154 -9.29 -3.42 7.11
C ILE A 154 -9.31 -3.28 8.63
N ALA A 155 -10.48 -3.04 9.24
CA ALA A 155 -10.61 -2.95 10.71
C ALA A 155 -10.19 -4.25 11.40
N GLY A 156 -10.49 -5.42 10.83
CA GLY A 156 -10.06 -6.72 11.35
C GLY A 156 -8.54 -6.86 11.46
N ILE A 157 -7.81 -6.31 10.50
CA ILE A 157 -6.34 -6.26 10.56
C ILE A 157 -5.87 -5.20 11.56
N LEU A 158 -6.47 -4.01 11.56
CA LEU A 158 -6.10 -2.93 12.48
C LEU A 158 -6.37 -3.27 13.94
N ALA A 159 -7.38 -4.08 14.23
CA ALA A 159 -7.70 -4.54 15.58
C ALA A 159 -6.56 -5.34 16.23
N MET A 160 -5.65 -5.89 15.44
CA MET A 160 -4.45 -6.56 15.95
C MET A 160 -3.32 -5.60 16.33
N HIS A 161 -3.48 -4.29 16.15
CA HIS A 161 -2.48 -3.24 16.36
C HIS A 161 -1.15 -3.51 15.64
N PRO A 162 -1.16 -3.73 14.31
CA PRO A 162 0.06 -3.99 13.57
C PRO A 162 0.97 -2.75 13.57
N LYS A 163 2.29 -2.96 13.49
CA LYS A 163 3.28 -1.91 13.28
C LYS A 163 3.47 -1.56 11.82
N VAL A 164 3.16 -2.50 10.95
CA VAL A 164 3.22 -2.36 9.49
C VAL A 164 1.88 -2.80 8.91
N LEU A 165 1.26 -1.95 8.12
CA LEU A 165 0.04 -2.26 7.37
C LEU A 165 0.37 -2.37 5.89
N VAL A 166 0.20 -3.56 5.33
CA VAL A 166 0.37 -3.83 3.90
C VAL A 166 -1.01 -3.91 3.26
N LEU A 167 -1.23 -3.13 2.21
CA LEU A 167 -2.50 -3.04 1.50
C LEU A 167 -2.28 -3.43 0.03
N ASP A 168 -2.83 -4.57 -0.39
CA ASP A 168 -2.77 -5.01 -1.78
C ASP A 168 -4.02 -4.53 -2.52
N GLU A 169 -3.89 -3.47 -3.30
CA GLU A 169 -4.96 -2.86 -4.09
C GLU A 169 -6.27 -2.59 -3.29
N PRO A 170 -6.19 -1.86 -2.17
CA PRO A 170 -7.33 -1.73 -1.26
C PRO A 170 -8.50 -0.96 -1.86
N THR A 171 -8.32 -0.29 -2.99
CA THR A 171 -9.32 0.55 -3.66
C THR A 171 -9.88 -0.06 -4.94
N ALA A 172 -9.44 -1.27 -5.31
CA ALA A 172 -9.89 -1.94 -6.53
C ALA A 172 -11.41 -2.11 -6.57
N GLY A 173 -12.05 -1.67 -7.67
CA GLY A 173 -13.50 -1.79 -7.85
C GLY A 173 -14.37 -0.81 -7.05
N LEU A 174 -13.77 0.17 -6.35
CA LEU A 174 -14.50 1.26 -5.72
C LEU A 174 -14.69 2.44 -6.67
N ASP A 175 -15.74 3.21 -6.44
CA ASP A 175 -15.91 4.53 -7.05
C ASP A 175 -14.87 5.52 -6.52
N PRO A 176 -14.65 6.66 -7.20
CA PRO A 176 -13.63 7.64 -6.79
C PRO A 176 -13.80 8.10 -5.34
N LYS A 177 -15.03 8.36 -4.89
CA LYS A 177 -15.30 8.80 -3.53
C LYS A 177 -14.96 7.74 -2.48
N GLY A 178 -15.36 6.49 -2.72
CA GLY A 178 -15.04 5.37 -1.82
C GLY A 178 -13.54 5.08 -1.75
N ARG A 179 -12.82 5.31 -2.86
CA ARG A 179 -11.36 5.22 -2.92
C ARG A 179 -10.71 6.27 -2.02
N ASP A 180 -11.04 7.55 -2.22
CA ASP A 180 -10.50 8.65 -1.41
C ASP A 180 -10.81 8.45 0.07
N GLU A 181 -12.04 8.08 0.42
CA GLU A 181 -12.43 7.85 1.80
C GLU A 181 -11.57 6.79 2.50
N ILE A 182 -11.19 5.71 1.81
CA ILE A 182 -10.34 4.65 2.39
C ILE A 182 -8.89 5.14 2.52
N LEU A 183 -8.33 5.75 1.47
CA LEU A 183 -6.93 6.19 1.49
C LEU A 183 -6.71 7.36 2.45
N ASP A 184 -7.66 8.30 2.56
CA ASP A 184 -7.63 9.38 3.54
C ASP A 184 -7.65 8.82 4.98
N GLN A 185 -8.46 7.78 5.26
CA GLN A 185 -8.45 7.12 6.57
C GLN A 185 -7.12 6.43 6.87
N VAL A 186 -6.53 5.75 5.88
CA VAL A 186 -5.21 5.12 6.03
C VAL A 186 -4.13 6.17 6.27
N LYS A 187 -4.14 7.28 5.53
CA LYS A 187 -3.21 8.40 5.72
C LYS A 187 -3.33 9.00 7.12
N LEU A 188 -4.55 9.30 7.55
CA LEU A 188 -4.82 9.82 8.88
C LEU A 188 -4.34 8.88 9.99
N LEU A 189 -4.52 7.57 9.80
CA LEU A 189 -4.05 6.55 10.72
C LEU A 189 -2.52 6.52 10.78
N HIS A 190 -1.86 6.54 9.63
CA HIS A 190 -0.40 6.62 9.52
C HIS A 190 0.14 7.86 10.27
N GLU A 191 -0.39 9.04 9.99
CA GLU A 191 0.00 10.30 10.63
C GLU A 191 -0.19 10.30 12.16
N LYS A 192 -1.28 9.70 12.65
CA LYS A 192 -1.60 9.64 14.09
C LYS A 192 -0.76 8.62 14.87
N THR A 193 -0.41 7.51 14.24
CA THR A 193 0.20 6.37 14.95
C THR A 193 1.69 6.18 14.63
N GLY A 194 2.20 6.79 13.56
CA GLY A 194 3.53 6.52 13.04
C GLY A 194 3.69 5.10 12.49
N MET A 195 2.58 4.42 12.17
CA MET A 195 2.58 3.09 11.60
C MET A 195 3.17 3.11 10.18
N THR A 196 4.01 2.14 9.85
CA THR A 196 4.48 1.97 8.48
C THR A 196 3.33 1.49 7.60
N VAL A 197 3.14 2.12 6.43
CA VAL A 197 2.14 1.70 5.45
C VAL A 197 2.83 1.32 4.14
N ILE A 198 2.44 0.18 3.57
CA ILE A 198 2.89 -0.27 2.25
C ILE A 198 1.65 -0.43 1.38
N LEU A 199 1.52 0.43 0.38
CA LEU A 199 0.39 0.47 -0.53
C LEU A 199 0.80 -0.09 -1.90
N VAL A 200 0.22 -1.22 -2.29
CA VAL A 200 0.27 -1.67 -3.69
C VAL A 200 -0.92 -1.08 -4.43
N SER A 201 -0.67 -0.36 -5.52
CA SER A 201 -1.73 0.26 -6.31
C SER A 201 -1.39 0.25 -7.80
N HIS A 202 -2.43 0.20 -8.63
CA HIS A 202 -2.36 0.47 -10.08
C HIS A 202 -2.75 1.91 -10.44
N SER A 203 -3.19 2.72 -9.47
CA SER A 203 -3.52 4.13 -9.67
C SER A 203 -2.29 4.98 -9.39
N MET A 204 -1.79 5.63 -10.43
CA MET A 204 -0.64 6.53 -10.32
C MET A 204 -0.98 7.79 -9.55
N GLU A 205 -2.22 8.25 -9.65
CA GLU A 205 -2.76 9.37 -8.89
C GLU A 205 -2.79 9.08 -7.40
N ASP A 206 -3.21 7.86 -7.00
CA ASP A 206 -3.25 7.47 -5.59
C ASP A 206 -1.84 7.45 -4.99
N VAL A 207 -0.87 6.81 -5.65
CA VAL A 207 0.50 6.76 -5.12
C VAL A 207 1.16 8.13 -5.13
N ALA A 208 0.91 8.97 -6.15
CA ALA A 208 1.41 10.35 -6.17
C ALA A 208 0.89 11.19 -4.98
N LYS A 209 -0.38 11.00 -4.62
CA LYS A 209 -1.07 11.79 -3.58
C LYS A 209 -0.73 11.34 -2.15
N TYR A 210 -0.53 10.03 -1.93
CA TYR A 210 -0.53 9.47 -0.58
C TYR A 210 0.82 8.99 -0.08
N VAL A 211 1.76 8.59 -0.97
CA VAL A 211 2.99 7.97 -0.53
C VAL A 211 4.17 8.94 -0.47
N GLU A 212 5.10 8.68 0.44
CA GLU A 212 6.34 9.45 0.59
C GLU A 212 7.48 8.87 -0.25
N ARG A 213 7.39 7.58 -0.58
CA ARG A 213 8.39 6.85 -1.37
C ARG A 213 7.67 5.89 -2.29
N LEU A 214 8.14 5.79 -3.52
CA LEU A 214 7.58 4.95 -4.56
C LEU A 214 8.63 3.95 -5.06
N ILE A 215 8.28 2.68 -5.04
CA ILE A 215 9.10 1.58 -5.55
C ILE A 215 8.43 1.03 -6.81
N VAL A 216 9.17 0.93 -7.89
CA VAL A 216 8.70 0.34 -9.14
C VAL A 216 9.27 -1.05 -9.30
N MET A 217 8.37 -2.02 -9.45
CA MET A 217 8.72 -3.42 -9.75
C MET A 217 8.52 -3.71 -11.24
N ASN A 218 9.50 -4.31 -11.88
CA ASN A 218 9.44 -4.80 -13.24
C ASN A 218 10.08 -6.17 -13.35
N ASP A 219 9.42 -7.14 -13.96
CA ASP A 219 9.91 -8.51 -14.20
C ASP A 219 10.60 -9.19 -13.00
N GLY A 220 10.06 -8.97 -11.80
CA GLY A 220 10.57 -9.54 -10.55
C GLY A 220 11.75 -8.78 -9.95
N GLU A 221 12.14 -7.64 -10.50
CA GLU A 221 13.23 -6.79 -10.01
C GLU A 221 12.73 -5.42 -9.56
N LYS A 222 13.51 -4.75 -8.70
CA LYS A 222 13.29 -3.37 -8.34
C LYS A 222 13.90 -2.47 -9.42
N MET A 223 13.05 -1.78 -10.20
CA MET A 223 13.47 -0.93 -11.30
C MET A 223 13.84 0.49 -10.84
N LEU A 224 12.92 1.15 -10.12
CA LEU A 224 13.09 2.51 -9.59
C LEU A 224 12.71 2.54 -8.10
N ASP A 225 13.28 3.52 -7.38
CA ASP A 225 13.09 3.68 -5.94
C ASP A 225 13.43 5.13 -5.56
N GLY A 226 12.44 5.94 -5.19
CA GLY A 226 12.61 7.36 -4.88
C GLY A 226 11.31 8.00 -4.40
N THR A 227 11.27 9.32 -4.35
CA THR A 227 10.00 10.05 -4.13
C THR A 227 9.09 9.91 -5.37
N PRO A 228 7.78 10.15 -5.26
CA PRO A 228 6.89 10.15 -6.43
C PRO A 228 7.42 11.06 -7.55
N GLU A 229 7.89 12.27 -7.22
CA GLU A 229 8.42 13.21 -8.19
C GLU A 229 9.67 12.66 -8.89
N GLU A 230 10.61 12.05 -8.15
CA GLU A 230 11.80 11.43 -8.71
C GLU A 230 11.46 10.29 -9.66
N VAL A 231 10.53 9.42 -9.26
CA VAL A 231 10.11 8.27 -10.06
C VAL A 231 9.35 8.71 -11.32
N PHE A 232 8.39 9.64 -11.20
CA PHE A 232 7.59 10.07 -12.35
C PHE A 232 8.32 10.99 -13.32
N ARG A 233 9.48 11.55 -12.97
CA ARG A 233 10.42 12.15 -13.96
C ARG A 233 10.85 11.15 -15.03
N HIS A 234 10.89 9.85 -14.69
CA HIS A 234 11.24 8.76 -15.61
C HIS A 234 10.00 8.21 -16.36
N TYR A 235 8.96 9.04 -16.62
CA TYR A 235 7.70 8.60 -17.21
C TYR A 235 7.89 7.84 -18.53
N LYS A 236 8.87 8.20 -19.38
CA LYS A 236 9.17 7.48 -20.62
C LYS A 236 9.70 6.08 -20.38
N GLU A 237 10.49 5.88 -19.33
CA GLU A 237 10.97 4.55 -18.92
C GLU A 237 9.82 3.72 -18.33
N LEU A 238 8.92 4.36 -17.57
CA LEU A 238 7.71 3.72 -17.06
C LEU A 238 6.79 3.26 -18.21
N GLU A 239 6.58 4.11 -19.22
CA GLU A 239 5.80 3.75 -20.43
C GLU A 239 6.41 2.56 -21.18
N ALA A 240 7.74 2.49 -21.27
CA ALA A 240 8.43 1.37 -21.94
C ALA A 240 8.15 0.01 -21.27
N VAL A 241 7.78 0.00 -19.98
CA VAL A 241 7.39 -1.20 -19.22
C VAL A 241 5.87 -1.29 -18.98
N GLY A 242 5.06 -0.51 -19.72
CA GLY A 242 3.61 -0.55 -19.66
C GLY A 242 2.99 0.12 -18.43
N LEU A 243 3.71 1.03 -17.78
CA LEU A 243 3.20 1.87 -16.70
C LEU A 243 2.99 3.30 -17.20
N ALA A 244 1.96 3.97 -16.66
CA ALA A 244 1.75 5.40 -16.91
C ALA A 244 2.38 6.24 -15.77
N ALA A 245 2.46 7.55 -15.97
CA ALA A 245 2.59 8.55 -14.90
C ALA A 245 1.20 9.15 -14.60
N PRO A 246 1.04 9.94 -13.53
CA PRO A 246 -0.16 10.74 -13.31
C PRO A 246 -0.46 11.63 -14.52
N GLN A 247 -1.74 11.82 -14.85
CA GLN A 247 -2.14 12.61 -16.02
C GLN A 247 -1.56 14.04 -16.00
N VAL A 248 -1.48 14.60 -14.81
CA VAL A 248 -0.94 15.95 -14.61
C VAL A 248 0.54 16.05 -14.99
N THR A 249 1.32 15.01 -14.79
CA THR A 249 2.75 14.96 -15.16
C THR A 249 2.91 15.18 -16.66
N TYR A 250 2.10 14.56 -17.50
CA TYR A 250 2.11 14.77 -18.95
C TYR A 250 1.75 16.20 -19.32
N VAL A 251 0.72 16.78 -18.69
CA VAL A 251 0.31 18.17 -18.93
C VAL A 251 1.44 19.14 -18.61
N MET A 252 2.14 18.95 -17.49
CA MET A 252 3.24 19.84 -17.09
C MET A 252 4.46 19.72 -18.00
N HIS A 253 4.77 18.49 -18.45
CA HIS A 253 5.82 18.29 -19.46
C HIS A 253 5.46 18.95 -20.79
N ASP A 254 4.22 18.81 -21.27
CA ASP A 254 3.74 19.46 -22.51
C ASP A 254 3.83 20.98 -22.43
N LEU A 255 3.45 21.58 -21.29
CA LEU A 255 3.56 23.02 -21.08
C LEU A 255 5.02 23.47 -21.15
N LYS A 256 5.94 22.76 -20.49
CA LYS A 256 7.36 23.06 -20.53
C LYS A 256 7.95 22.94 -21.93
N GLU A 257 7.62 21.89 -22.69
CA GLU A 257 8.04 21.70 -24.08
C GLU A 257 7.54 22.81 -25.01
N LYS A 258 6.35 23.38 -24.74
CA LYS A 258 5.80 24.54 -25.44
C LYS A 258 6.43 25.88 -25.03
N GLY A 259 7.42 25.87 -24.15
CA GLY A 259 8.18 27.04 -23.72
C GLY A 259 7.54 27.84 -22.58
N PHE A 260 6.59 27.29 -21.85
CA PHE A 260 6.11 27.90 -20.61
C PHE A 260 7.14 27.64 -19.49
N ASP A 261 7.41 28.70 -18.69
CA ASP A 261 8.37 28.63 -17.57
C ASP A 261 7.66 28.04 -16.32
N VAL A 262 7.38 26.72 -16.39
CA VAL A 262 6.78 25.93 -15.32
C VAL A 262 7.67 24.73 -14.98
N SER A 263 7.63 24.28 -13.71
CA SER A 263 8.26 23.00 -13.34
C SER A 263 7.44 21.84 -13.90
N ALA A 264 8.11 20.82 -14.41
CA ALA A 264 7.47 19.56 -14.85
C ALA A 264 7.40 18.51 -13.74
N ASP A 265 7.79 18.86 -12.51
CA ASP A 265 7.91 17.91 -11.41
C ASP A 265 6.59 17.62 -10.67
N ALA A 266 5.50 18.38 -10.98
CA ALA A 266 4.21 18.18 -10.34
C ALA A 266 3.63 16.80 -10.67
N THR A 267 3.22 16.11 -9.62
CA THR A 267 2.65 14.76 -9.67
C THR A 267 1.18 14.72 -9.25
N THR A 268 0.71 15.80 -8.60
CA THR A 268 -0.69 15.98 -8.18
C THR A 268 -1.32 17.18 -8.88
N VAL A 269 -2.67 17.18 -8.97
CA VAL A 269 -3.42 18.28 -9.59
C VAL A 269 -3.22 19.58 -8.82
N GLU A 270 -3.14 19.51 -7.49
CA GLU A 270 -2.92 20.63 -6.60
C GLU A 270 -1.57 21.28 -6.87
N GLU A 271 -0.49 20.50 -6.92
CA GLU A 271 0.85 21.00 -7.25
C GLU A 271 0.91 21.68 -8.62
N ALA A 272 0.31 21.06 -9.63
CA ALA A 272 0.28 21.64 -10.97
C ALA A 272 -0.54 22.92 -11.02
N ALA A 273 -1.67 22.98 -10.32
CA ALA A 273 -2.49 24.18 -10.24
C ALA A 273 -1.73 25.34 -9.59
N ASP A 274 -1.02 25.08 -8.50
CA ASP A 274 -0.19 26.08 -7.83
C ASP A 274 0.94 26.58 -8.73
N GLU A 275 1.62 25.67 -9.42
CA GLU A 275 2.72 26.03 -10.34
C GLU A 275 2.22 26.89 -11.51
N ILE A 276 1.11 26.50 -12.15
CA ILE A 276 0.50 27.26 -13.24
C ILE A 276 -0.01 28.63 -12.73
N TYR A 277 -0.63 28.69 -11.56
CA TYR A 277 -1.08 29.94 -10.97
C TYR A 277 0.09 30.90 -10.70
N ASN A 278 1.18 30.40 -10.14
CA ASN A 278 2.36 31.20 -9.86
C ASN A 278 3.00 31.72 -11.15
N PHE A 279 3.05 30.92 -12.22
CA PHE A 279 3.50 31.35 -13.54
C PHE A 279 2.65 32.49 -14.09
N LEU A 280 1.31 32.35 -14.05
CA LEU A 280 0.39 33.36 -14.56
C LEU A 280 0.48 34.68 -13.78
N LYS A 281 0.61 34.61 -12.45
CA LYS A 281 0.79 35.78 -11.59
C LYS A 281 2.06 36.55 -11.91
N LYS A 282 3.22 35.87 -12.02
CA LYS A 282 4.49 36.49 -12.43
C LYS A 282 4.37 37.20 -13.77
N ARG A 283 3.67 36.60 -14.73
CA ARG A 283 3.48 37.18 -16.06
C ARG A 283 2.63 38.45 -16.05
N GLN A 284 1.62 38.53 -15.18
CA GLN A 284 0.80 39.75 -15.01
C GLN A 284 1.60 40.88 -14.36
N GLU A 285 2.45 40.57 -13.36
CA GLU A 285 3.30 41.57 -12.71
C GLU A 285 4.37 42.17 -13.63
N VAL A 286 4.83 41.43 -14.64
CA VAL A 286 5.79 41.90 -15.64
C VAL A 286 5.13 42.78 -16.74
N GLN A 287 3.81 42.64 -16.93
CA GLN A 287 3.03 43.41 -17.93
C GLN A 287 2.39 44.68 -17.34
N SER A 288 2.42 44.87 -16.04
CA SER A 288 1.93 46.05 -15.32
C SER A 288 3.08 47.02 -14.99
#